data_af841ed6cbb99ca9857b7ef0cac99c71
#
_entry.id   af841ed6cbb99ca9857b7ef0cac99c71
#
_cell.length_a   1.000
_cell.length_b   1.000
_cell.length_c   1.000
_cell.angle_alpha   90.00
_cell.angle_beta   90.00
_cell.angle_gamma   90.00
#
_symmetry.space_group_name_H-M   'P 1'
#
loop_
_entity.id
_entity.type
_entity.pdbx_description
1 polymer ?
#
loop_
_entity_poly.entity_id
_entity_poly.type
_entity_poly.pdbx_seq_one_letter_code
_entity_poly.pdbx_strand_id
1 'polypeptide(L)'
;ADYEKLDSILKDRESILDDHELGFLASEKDDKSPEGEDDDEYKEVDGVSKATPGAVKEAVVKDAAWTTWVLWKYANTELVPIMQRMTKSQFSPDFLMHLLDSKDWRRVAFVINHLLRQKPVAPQYLDEIAALMPLAGIDHIELAIEYLRKASPDKNTCYRKLIGTLPELNGYNAALVIELLESDGQLENAILEQLAASIGNQEYYLIHLTLRLIEAREFFSNAIEADIVKLLEVQDFFIARRASDFLSNQKLSASAKEKLDAFRIKHADRL
;
A
#
# COMPACT_ATOMS: atom_id res chain seq x y z
N ALA A 1 -14.44 -20.32 11.80
CA ALA A 1 -14.52 -21.44 10.85
C ALA A 1 -15.65 -21.22 9.85
N ASP A 2 -16.94 -21.34 10.25
CA ASP A 2 -18.06 -21.29 9.26
C ASP A 2 -18.27 -19.90 8.65
N TYR A 3 -18.10 -18.83 9.42
CA TYR A 3 -18.15 -17.47 8.89
C TYR A 3 -17.01 -17.16 7.93
N GLU A 4 -15.82 -17.64 8.21
CA GLU A 4 -14.66 -17.46 7.31
C GLU A 4 -14.84 -18.25 6.02
N LYS A 5 -15.38 -19.48 6.11
CA LYS A 5 -15.72 -20.30 4.95
C LYS A 5 -16.80 -19.60 4.11
N LEU A 6 -17.86 -19.08 4.75
CA LEU A 6 -18.93 -18.36 4.08
C LEU A 6 -18.39 -17.10 3.38
N ASP A 7 -17.59 -16.31 4.06
CA ASP A 7 -16.97 -15.09 3.51
C ASP A 7 -16.08 -15.41 2.31
N SER A 8 -15.30 -16.49 2.36
CA SER A 8 -14.50 -16.98 1.23
C SER A 8 -15.35 -17.37 0.03
N ILE A 9 -16.41 -18.17 0.25
CA ILE A 9 -17.34 -18.60 -0.81
C ILE A 9 -18.02 -17.39 -1.46
N LEU A 10 -18.41 -16.39 -0.68
CA LEU A 10 -19.14 -15.21 -1.15
C LEU A 10 -18.25 -14.21 -1.90
N LYS A 11 -16.94 -14.25 -1.65
CA LYS A 11 -15.93 -13.43 -2.36
C LYS A 11 -15.40 -14.12 -3.61
N ASP A 12 -15.60 -15.41 -3.73
CA ASP A 12 -15.18 -16.20 -4.88
C ASP A 12 -16.06 -15.87 -6.09
N ARG A 13 -15.48 -15.19 -7.08
CA ARG A 13 -16.16 -14.81 -8.33
C ARG A 13 -16.28 -15.96 -9.32
N GLU A 14 -15.53 -17.03 -9.11
CA GLU A 14 -15.56 -18.27 -9.90
C GLU A 14 -16.33 -19.37 -9.18
N SER A 15 -17.11 -18.99 -8.16
CA SER A 15 -17.94 -19.94 -7.42
C SER A 15 -18.93 -20.63 -8.36
N ILE A 16 -19.02 -21.94 -8.26
CA ILE A 16 -20.02 -22.76 -8.97
C ILE A 16 -21.47 -22.26 -8.76
N LEU A 17 -21.71 -21.52 -7.69
CA LEU A 17 -23.01 -20.89 -7.40
C LEU A 17 -23.28 -19.66 -8.26
N ASP A 18 -22.29 -19.07 -8.90
CA ASP A 18 -22.47 -17.92 -9.80
C ASP A 18 -22.97 -18.34 -11.20
N ASP A 19 -22.65 -19.56 -11.62
CA ASP A 19 -23.06 -20.11 -12.92
C ASP A 19 -24.51 -20.63 -12.92
N HIS A 20 -25.11 -20.78 -11.74
CA HIS A 20 -26.50 -21.15 -11.62
C HIS A 20 -27.41 -19.93 -11.75
N GLU A 21 -28.14 -19.83 -12.86
CA GLU A 21 -29.23 -18.87 -13.00
C GLU A 21 -30.23 -19.10 -11.86
N LEU A 22 -30.46 -18.05 -11.05
CA LEU A 22 -31.40 -18.10 -9.93
C LEU A 22 -32.80 -18.58 -10.30
N GLY A 23 -33.21 -18.40 -11.57
CA GLY A 23 -34.44 -18.89 -12.13
C GLY A 23 -34.52 -20.41 -12.27
N PHE A 24 -33.39 -21.08 -12.50
CA PHE A 24 -33.34 -22.53 -12.64
C PHE A 24 -33.59 -23.23 -11.28
N LEU A 25 -33.06 -22.72 -10.23
CA LEU A 25 -33.24 -23.25 -8.86
C LEU A 25 -34.66 -22.98 -8.30
N ALA A 26 -35.37 -22.02 -8.88
CA ALA A 26 -36.75 -21.67 -8.46
C ALA A 26 -37.83 -22.28 -9.34
N SER A 27 -37.54 -22.81 -10.53
CA SER A 27 -38.53 -23.17 -11.55
C SER A 27 -38.88 -24.66 -11.64
N GLU A 28 -38.20 -25.57 -10.95
CA GLU A 28 -38.61 -26.97 -10.92
C GLU A 28 -39.56 -27.28 -9.77
N LYS A 29 -40.75 -26.77 -9.90
CA LYS A 29 -41.95 -27.43 -9.42
C LYS A 29 -42.70 -27.92 -10.64
N ASP A 30 -42.32 -29.03 -11.17
CA ASP A 30 -43.29 -29.90 -11.86
C ASP A 30 -42.82 -31.36 -11.92
N ASP A 31 -43.61 -32.17 -11.29
CA ASP A 31 -43.73 -33.60 -11.26
C ASP A 31 -43.26 -34.32 -12.53
N LYS A 32 -42.37 -35.24 -12.32
CA LYS A 32 -42.28 -36.59 -12.91
C LYS A 32 -40.83 -37.03 -13.05
N SER A 33 -40.33 -37.65 -12.00
CA SER A 33 -39.18 -38.55 -12.15
C SER A 33 -39.65 -39.87 -12.79
N PRO A 34 -39.02 -40.30 -13.86
CA PRO A 34 -39.00 -41.73 -14.18
C PRO A 34 -37.97 -42.40 -13.26
N GLU A 35 -38.41 -43.43 -12.61
CA GLU A 35 -37.52 -44.38 -11.91
C GLU A 35 -36.47 -44.92 -12.90
N GLY A 36 -35.23 -44.81 -12.63
CA GLY A 36 -34.18 -45.55 -13.30
C GLY A 36 -32.86 -44.84 -13.47
N GLU A 37 -31.89 -45.43 -12.78
CA GLU A 37 -30.46 -45.38 -13.02
C GLU A 37 -29.63 -44.26 -12.35
N ASP A 38 -28.70 -44.77 -11.59
CA ASP A 38 -27.57 -44.13 -10.91
C ASP A 38 -26.85 -43.10 -11.80
N ASP A 39 -27.14 -41.85 -11.56
CA ASP A 39 -26.21 -40.78 -11.84
C ASP A 39 -26.24 -39.83 -10.65
N ASP A 40 -25.25 -39.97 -9.79
CA ASP A 40 -25.11 -39.23 -8.51
C ASP A 40 -24.78 -37.74 -8.70
N GLU A 41 -24.85 -37.22 -9.93
CA GLU A 41 -24.31 -35.93 -10.29
C GLU A 41 -25.31 -34.76 -10.26
N TYR A 42 -26.63 -35.04 -10.22
CA TYR A 42 -27.64 -33.94 -10.24
C TYR A 42 -28.84 -34.23 -9.32
N LYS A 43 -28.64 -34.19 -8.01
CA LYS A 43 -29.78 -34.11 -7.06
C LYS A 43 -30.07 -32.66 -6.72
N GLU A 44 -31.29 -32.27 -7.03
CA GLU A 44 -31.87 -30.94 -6.82
C GLU A 44 -31.57 -30.31 -5.45
N VAL A 45 -31.23 -29.01 -5.46
CA VAL A 45 -31.18 -28.17 -4.25
C VAL A 45 -32.59 -27.67 -3.97
N ASP A 46 -33.30 -28.36 -3.11
CA ASP A 46 -34.54 -27.87 -2.53
C ASP A 46 -34.23 -27.33 -1.11
N GLY A 47 -34.54 -26.07 -0.87
CA GLY A 47 -34.38 -25.45 0.44
C GLY A 47 -35.25 -26.07 1.53
N VAL A 48 -36.16 -27.01 1.17
CA VAL A 48 -37.08 -27.69 2.08
C VAL A 48 -36.73 -29.16 2.24
N SER A 49 -36.32 -29.85 1.13
CA SER A 49 -36.14 -31.32 1.13
C SER A 49 -34.75 -31.79 1.54
N LYS A 50 -33.78 -30.94 1.69
CA LYS A 50 -32.39 -31.28 2.05
C LYS A 50 -31.59 -32.00 0.94
N ALA A 51 -32.11 -32.17 -0.25
CA ALA A 51 -31.34 -32.70 -1.36
C ALA A 51 -30.48 -31.61 -2.00
N THR A 52 -29.20 -31.57 -1.60
CA THR A 52 -28.22 -30.65 -2.18
C THR A 52 -27.26 -31.49 -3.02
N PRO A 53 -27.03 -31.15 -4.31
CA PRO A 53 -26.04 -31.81 -5.16
C PRO A 53 -24.66 -31.83 -4.47
N GLY A 54 -23.88 -32.91 -4.70
CA GLY A 54 -22.58 -33.09 -4.06
C GLY A 54 -21.65 -31.89 -4.26
N ALA A 55 -21.55 -31.38 -5.48
CA ALA A 55 -20.74 -30.21 -5.83
C ALA A 55 -21.17 -28.94 -5.08
N VAL A 56 -22.46 -28.73 -4.87
CA VAL A 56 -22.98 -27.58 -4.13
C VAL A 56 -22.75 -27.72 -2.61
N LYS A 57 -22.71 -28.96 -2.07
CA LYS A 57 -22.42 -29.18 -0.64
C LYS A 57 -21.02 -28.74 -0.24
N GLU A 58 -20.06 -28.84 -1.15
CA GLU A 58 -18.70 -28.34 -0.90
C GLU A 58 -18.59 -26.82 -0.99
N ALA A 59 -19.42 -26.21 -1.85
CA ALA A 59 -19.44 -24.77 -2.09
C ALA A 59 -20.29 -23.97 -1.08
N VAL A 60 -21.05 -24.64 -0.20
CA VAL A 60 -21.90 -23.98 0.81
C VAL A 60 -21.53 -24.37 2.23
N VAL A 61 -21.90 -23.51 3.18
CA VAL A 61 -21.83 -23.86 4.58
C VAL A 61 -22.98 -24.83 4.91
N LYS A 62 -22.65 -25.94 5.59
CA LYS A 62 -23.65 -26.93 6.03
C LYS A 62 -24.78 -26.21 6.79
N ASP A 63 -26.02 -26.55 6.43
CA ASP A 63 -27.25 -26.01 7.00
C ASP A 63 -27.51 -24.51 6.70
N ALA A 64 -26.69 -23.87 5.85
CA ALA A 64 -27.01 -22.54 5.35
C ALA A 64 -28.13 -22.63 4.30
N ALA A 65 -29.27 -22.02 4.58
CA ALA A 65 -30.35 -21.95 3.61
C ALA A 65 -29.92 -21.12 2.39
N TRP A 66 -30.27 -21.58 1.20
CA TRP A 66 -30.03 -20.89 -0.07
C TRP A 66 -30.49 -19.41 -0.04
N THR A 67 -31.61 -19.14 0.59
CA THR A 67 -32.12 -17.78 0.81
C THR A 67 -31.12 -16.88 1.55
N THR A 68 -30.41 -17.42 2.53
CA THR A 68 -29.36 -16.69 3.26
C THR A 68 -28.19 -16.39 2.33
N TRP A 69 -27.80 -17.31 1.47
CA TRP A 69 -26.76 -17.09 0.48
C TRP A 69 -27.15 -15.99 -0.52
N VAL A 70 -28.36 -16.03 -1.07
CA VAL A 70 -28.87 -15.01 -2.01
C VAL A 70 -28.90 -13.64 -1.37
N LEU A 71 -29.43 -13.51 -0.15
CA LEU A 71 -29.45 -12.22 0.57
C LEU A 71 -28.05 -11.69 0.85
N TRP A 72 -27.16 -12.58 1.24
CA TRP A 72 -25.77 -12.21 1.51
C TRP A 72 -25.05 -11.82 0.22
N LYS A 73 -25.21 -12.57 -0.87
CA LYS A 73 -24.67 -12.22 -2.18
C LYS A 73 -25.19 -10.86 -2.63
N TYR A 74 -26.51 -10.64 -2.58
CA TYR A 74 -27.11 -9.35 -2.90
C TYR A 74 -26.53 -8.21 -2.07
N ALA A 75 -26.37 -8.42 -0.77
CA ALA A 75 -25.78 -7.42 0.12
C ALA A 75 -24.35 -7.04 -0.28
N ASN A 76 -23.55 -8.02 -0.68
CA ASN A 76 -22.13 -7.78 -1.02
C ASN A 76 -21.92 -7.36 -2.48
N THR A 77 -22.74 -7.80 -3.42
CA THR A 77 -22.56 -7.48 -4.85
C THR A 77 -23.36 -6.27 -5.31
N GLU A 78 -24.61 -6.13 -4.87
CA GLU A 78 -25.51 -5.06 -5.32
C GLU A 78 -25.61 -3.90 -4.35
N LEU A 79 -25.77 -4.19 -3.06
CA LEU A 79 -26.02 -3.16 -2.06
C LEU A 79 -24.78 -2.29 -1.82
N VAL A 80 -23.58 -2.89 -1.75
CA VAL A 80 -22.33 -2.17 -1.55
C VAL A 80 -22.07 -1.16 -2.68
N PRO A 81 -22.17 -1.51 -3.99
CA PRO A 81 -22.07 -0.52 -5.07
C PRO A 81 -23.12 0.59 -5.02
N ILE A 82 -24.35 0.28 -4.60
CA ILE A 82 -25.41 1.29 -4.43
C ILE A 82 -25.01 2.26 -3.31
N MET A 83 -24.62 1.75 -2.15
CA MET A 83 -24.19 2.58 -1.01
C MET A 83 -22.97 3.44 -1.39
N GLN A 84 -22.00 2.88 -2.07
CA GLN A 84 -20.84 3.64 -2.56
C GLN A 84 -21.25 4.76 -3.51
N ARG A 85 -22.21 4.53 -4.39
CA ARG A 85 -22.73 5.52 -5.33
C ARG A 85 -23.46 6.65 -4.58
N MET A 86 -24.30 6.30 -3.63
CA MET A 86 -25.00 7.27 -2.78
C MET A 86 -24.02 8.12 -1.97
N THR A 87 -23.01 7.51 -1.35
CA THR A 87 -21.98 8.22 -0.61
C THR A 87 -21.19 9.17 -1.53
N LYS A 88 -20.81 8.70 -2.73
CA LYS A 88 -20.10 9.53 -3.71
C LYS A 88 -20.92 10.75 -4.17
N SER A 89 -22.25 10.63 -4.26
CA SER A 89 -23.11 11.76 -4.63
C SER A 89 -23.17 12.87 -3.58
N GLN A 90 -22.76 12.56 -2.35
CA GLN A 90 -22.73 13.51 -1.23
C GLN A 90 -21.33 14.10 -0.97
N PHE A 91 -20.33 13.77 -1.81
CA PHE A 91 -19.00 14.28 -1.61
C PHE A 91 -18.94 15.80 -1.75
N SER A 92 -18.62 16.44 -0.64
CA SER A 92 -18.21 17.83 -0.54
C SER A 92 -16.76 17.89 -0.06
N PRO A 93 -16.04 19.01 -0.27
CA PRO A 93 -14.70 19.18 0.31
C PRO A 93 -14.66 18.93 1.82
N ASP A 94 -15.64 19.43 2.56
CA ASP A 94 -15.73 19.25 4.00
C ASP A 94 -15.94 17.78 4.40
N PHE A 95 -16.75 17.05 3.64
CA PHE A 95 -16.96 15.62 3.89
C PHE A 95 -15.68 14.81 3.62
N LEU A 96 -14.94 15.13 2.55
CA LEU A 96 -13.67 14.48 2.26
C LEU A 96 -12.63 14.75 3.35
N MET A 97 -12.53 16.01 3.82
CA MET A 97 -11.66 16.36 4.94
C MET A 97 -12.05 15.61 6.22
N HIS A 98 -13.35 15.55 6.55
CA HIS A 98 -13.80 14.77 7.70
C HIS A 98 -13.40 13.29 7.64
N LEU A 99 -13.41 12.68 6.44
CA LEU A 99 -12.95 11.31 6.27
C LEU A 99 -11.42 11.16 6.44
N LEU A 100 -10.63 12.13 5.97
CA LEU A 100 -9.18 12.17 6.16
C LEU A 100 -8.82 12.38 7.64
N ASP A 101 -9.50 13.28 8.33
CA ASP A 101 -9.31 13.57 9.76
C ASP A 101 -9.59 12.35 10.66
N SER A 102 -10.37 11.40 10.19
CA SER A 102 -10.64 10.16 10.92
C SER A 102 -9.40 9.30 11.15
N LYS A 103 -8.33 9.47 10.37
CA LYS A 103 -7.09 8.68 10.37
C LYS A 103 -7.31 7.17 10.20
N ASP A 104 -8.50 6.75 9.81
CA ASP A 104 -8.84 5.36 9.46
C ASP A 104 -8.48 5.13 7.99
N TRP A 105 -7.47 4.31 7.73
CA TRP A 105 -6.97 4.09 6.37
C TRP A 105 -7.99 3.48 5.40
N ARG A 106 -9.01 2.79 5.85
CA ARG A 106 -10.11 2.35 4.98
C ARG A 106 -10.88 3.54 4.44
N ARG A 107 -11.09 4.58 5.25
CA ARG A 107 -11.74 5.84 4.84
C ARG A 107 -10.80 6.70 4.00
N VAL A 108 -9.53 6.80 4.41
CA VAL A 108 -8.49 7.51 3.65
C VAL A 108 -8.33 6.91 2.25
N ALA A 109 -8.21 5.58 2.15
CA ALA A 109 -8.12 4.87 0.86
C ALA A 109 -9.35 5.10 -0.01
N PHE A 110 -10.56 5.15 0.59
CA PHE A 110 -11.78 5.48 -0.13
C PHE A 110 -11.74 6.89 -0.72
N VAL A 111 -11.27 7.90 0.06
CA VAL A 111 -11.07 9.27 -0.42
C VAL A 111 -10.04 9.31 -1.54
N ILE A 112 -8.87 8.71 -1.35
CA ILE A 112 -7.79 8.70 -2.35
C ILE A 112 -8.29 8.07 -3.66
N ASN A 113 -8.96 6.92 -3.60
CA ASN A 113 -9.53 6.26 -4.78
C ASN A 113 -10.58 7.12 -5.50
N HIS A 114 -11.35 7.92 -4.73
CA HIS A 114 -12.25 8.89 -5.34
C HIS A 114 -11.50 10.01 -6.06
N LEU A 115 -10.49 10.60 -5.41
CA LEU A 115 -9.69 11.68 -5.98
C LEU A 115 -8.92 11.25 -7.22
N LEU A 116 -8.33 10.05 -7.23
CA LEU A 116 -7.59 9.50 -8.37
C LEU A 116 -8.45 9.29 -9.63
N ARG A 117 -9.78 9.18 -9.47
CA ARG A 117 -10.72 9.07 -10.60
C ARG A 117 -11.10 10.42 -11.21
N GLN A 118 -10.80 11.52 -10.53
CA GLN A 118 -11.03 12.87 -11.07
C GLN A 118 -10.00 13.21 -12.14
N LYS A 119 -10.38 14.03 -13.09
CA LYS A 119 -9.49 14.52 -14.16
C LYS A 119 -9.69 16.02 -14.35
N PRO A 120 -8.73 16.85 -13.92
CA PRO A 120 -7.46 16.52 -13.24
C PRO A 120 -7.66 16.00 -11.81
N VAL A 121 -6.65 15.29 -11.29
CA VAL A 121 -6.65 14.89 -9.88
C VAL A 121 -6.53 16.14 -9.01
N ALA A 122 -7.38 16.24 -8.01
CA ALA A 122 -7.45 17.41 -7.14
C ALA A 122 -6.19 17.54 -6.25
N PRO A 123 -5.42 18.64 -6.30
CA PRO A 123 -4.17 18.80 -5.58
C PRO A 123 -4.34 19.30 -4.13
N GLN A 124 -5.53 19.75 -3.77
CA GLN A 124 -5.81 20.45 -2.50
C GLN A 124 -5.66 19.58 -1.24
N TYR A 125 -5.51 18.26 -1.39
CA TYR A 125 -5.35 17.32 -0.26
C TYR A 125 -3.93 16.74 -0.18
N LEU A 126 -2.97 17.34 -0.87
CA LEU A 126 -1.57 16.85 -0.93
C LEU A 126 -0.91 16.82 0.45
N ASP A 127 -1.11 17.87 1.23
CA ASP A 127 -0.47 18.00 2.55
C ASP A 127 -1.13 17.08 3.57
N GLU A 128 -2.44 16.98 3.54
CA GLU A 128 -3.21 16.11 4.44
C GLU A 128 -2.90 14.64 4.19
N ILE A 129 -2.86 14.21 2.93
CA ILE A 129 -2.56 12.82 2.60
C ILE A 129 -1.08 12.50 2.89
N ALA A 130 -0.15 13.42 2.61
CA ALA A 130 1.25 13.26 2.98
C ALA A 130 1.41 13.09 4.51
N ALA A 131 0.73 13.91 5.31
CA ALA A 131 0.76 13.84 6.77
C ALA A 131 0.16 12.53 7.34
N LEU A 132 -0.66 11.82 6.57
CA LEU A 132 -1.22 10.53 6.95
C LEU A 132 -0.32 9.33 6.59
N MET A 133 0.68 9.51 5.73
CA MET A 133 1.56 8.43 5.28
C MET A 133 2.27 7.69 6.42
N PRO A 134 2.73 8.33 7.52
CA PRO A 134 3.32 7.62 8.66
C PRO A 134 2.40 6.60 9.31
N LEU A 135 1.09 6.78 9.20
CA LEU A 135 0.07 5.87 9.72
C LEU A 135 -0.35 4.79 8.72
N ALA A 136 0.18 4.84 7.50
CA ALA A 136 -0.18 3.90 6.44
C ALA A 136 0.41 2.51 6.71
N GLY A 137 -0.43 1.48 6.57
CA GLY A 137 0.04 0.11 6.44
C GLY A 137 0.65 -0.16 5.06
N ILE A 138 1.27 -1.32 4.92
CA ILE A 138 1.93 -1.77 3.69
C ILE A 138 1.00 -1.66 2.47
N ASP A 139 -0.26 -2.07 2.62
CA ASP A 139 -1.25 -2.08 1.53
C ASP A 139 -1.74 -0.68 1.10
N HIS A 140 -1.43 0.36 1.87
CA HIS A 140 -1.96 1.70 1.67
C HIS A 140 -0.91 2.74 1.26
N ILE A 141 0.37 2.47 1.53
CA ILE A 141 1.44 3.43 1.24
C ILE A 141 1.57 3.71 -0.26
N GLU A 142 1.49 2.68 -1.08
CA GLU A 142 1.56 2.81 -2.54
C GLU A 142 0.41 3.65 -3.09
N LEU A 143 -0.79 3.52 -2.53
CA LEU A 143 -1.94 4.31 -2.92
C LEU A 143 -1.74 5.81 -2.60
N ALA A 144 -1.15 6.13 -1.44
CA ALA A 144 -0.80 7.50 -1.08
C ALA A 144 0.26 8.07 -2.03
N ILE A 145 1.32 7.29 -2.32
CA ILE A 145 2.36 7.67 -3.28
C ILE A 145 1.77 7.94 -4.67
N GLU A 146 0.86 7.07 -5.14
CA GLU A 146 0.19 7.25 -6.43
C GLU A 146 -0.59 8.56 -6.49
N TYR A 147 -1.32 8.89 -5.43
CA TYR A 147 -2.04 10.15 -5.34
C TYR A 147 -1.08 11.33 -5.38
N LEU A 148 -0.04 11.34 -4.54
CA LEU A 148 0.95 12.42 -4.51
C LEU A 148 1.60 12.63 -5.88
N ARG A 149 1.92 11.56 -6.60
CA ARG A 149 2.48 11.63 -7.96
C ARG A 149 1.53 12.24 -8.99
N LYS A 150 0.23 11.93 -8.92
CA LYS A 150 -0.76 12.39 -9.89
C LYS A 150 -1.33 13.77 -9.57
N ALA A 151 -1.37 14.15 -8.29
CA ALA A 151 -1.93 15.41 -7.82
C ALA A 151 -0.89 16.53 -7.73
N SER A 152 0.40 16.21 -7.60
CA SER A 152 1.45 17.23 -7.56
C SER A 152 1.58 17.96 -8.89
N PRO A 153 1.84 19.27 -8.87
CA PRO A 153 1.98 20.07 -10.07
C PRO A 153 3.18 19.66 -10.93
N ASP A 154 4.21 19.14 -10.28
CA ASP A 154 5.43 18.63 -10.90
C ASP A 154 6.05 17.52 -10.04
N LYS A 155 6.99 16.80 -10.65
CA LYS A 155 7.67 15.66 -10.06
C LYS A 155 8.50 16.03 -8.82
N ASN A 156 9.18 17.17 -8.86
CA ASN A 156 10.04 17.61 -7.77
C ASN A 156 9.22 18.00 -6.53
N THR A 157 8.08 18.65 -6.74
CA THR A 157 7.14 18.94 -5.63
C THR A 157 6.66 17.64 -4.97
N CYS A 158 6.33 16.60 -5.75
CA CYS A 158 6.01 15.28 -5.22
C CYS A 158 7.16 14.72 -4.38
N TYR A 159 8.38 14.70 -4.92
CA TYR A 159 9.55 14.15 -4.25
C TYR A 159 9.91 14.89 -2.97
N ARG A 160 9.84 16.23 -2.97
CA ARG A 160 10.06 17.01 -1.74
C ARG A 160 9.07 16.64 -0.64
N LYS A 161 7.79 16.43 -0.99
CA LYS A 161 6.78 15.98 -0.02
C LYS A 161 7.08 14.59 0.50
N LEU A 162 7.37 13.64 -0.37
CA LEU A 162 7.72 12.27 0.01
C LEU A 162 8.95 12.23 0.93
N ILE A 163 10.02 12.97 0.59
CA ILE A 163 11.22 13.05 1.43
C ILE A 163 10.90 13.70 2.78
N GLY A 164 10.02 14.69 2.82
CA GLY A 164 9.57 15.33 4.05
C GLY A 164 8.89 14.37 5.03
N THR A 165 8.27 13.27 4.51
CA THR A 165 7.65 12.27 5.38
C THR A 165 8.62 11.18 5.87
N LEU A 166 9.78 11.00 5.23
CA LEU A 166 10.73 9.92 5.55
C LEU A 166 11.06 9.76 7.03
N PRO A 167 11.29 10.84 7.81
CA PRO A 167 11.65 10.70 9.22
C PRO A 167 10.58 10.05 10.10
N GLU A 168 9.33 10.07 9.65
CA GLU A 168 8.17 9.55 10.39
C GLU A 168 7.67 8.21 9.85
N LEU A 169 8.14 7.79 8.65
CA LEU A 169 7.75 6.51 8.05
C LEU A 169 8.41 5.34 8.77
N ASN A 170 7.72 4.20 8.83
CA ASN A 170 8.38 2.95 9.18
C ASN A 170 9.40 2.53 8.10
N GLY A 171 10.37 1.68 8.47
CA GLY A 171 11.50 1.34 7.61
C GLY A 171 11.09 0.78 6.23
N TYR A 172 10.02 -0.02 6.15
CA TYR A 172 9.53 -0.55 4.88
C TYR A 172 8.96 0.55 3.98
N ASN A 173 8.08 1.40 4.52
CA ASN A 173 7.45 2.48 3.76
C ASN A 173 8.50 3.52 3.31
N ALA A 174 9.50 3.81 4.15
CA ALA A 174 10.61 4.68 3.80
C ALA A 174 11.48 4.09 2.67
N ALA A 175 11.74 2.78 2.69
CA ALA A 175 12.46 2.11 1.62
C ALA A 175 11.73 2.21 0.28
N LEU A 176 10.40 2.02 0.25
CA LEU A 176 9.60 2.21 -0.97
C LEU A 176 9.72 3.63 -1.56
N VAL A 177 9.77 4.65 -0.70
CA VAL A 177 9.98 6.03 -1.17
C VAL A 177 11.38 6.19 -1.78
N ILE A 178 12.42 5.65 -1.15
CA ILE A 178 13.80 5.74 -1.67
C ILE A 178 13.93 4.96 -2.99
N GLU A 179 13.34 3.77 -3.11
CA GLU A 179 13.31 2.97 -4.33
C GLU A 179 12.57 3.69 -5.47
N LEU A 180 11.48 4.39 -5.15
CA LEU A 180 10.81 5.25 -6.13
C LEU A 180 11.75 6.34 -6.66
N LEU A 181 12.50 7.02 -5.79
CA LEU A 181 13.48 8.03 -6.19
C LEU A 181 14.63 7.40 -7.01
N GLU A 182 15.05 6.20 -6.67
CA GLU A 182 16.09 5.46 -7.41
C GLU A 182 15.64 5.11 -8.84
N SER A 183 14.37 4.74 -9.00
CA SER A 183 13.77 4.39 -10.30
C SER A 183 13.69 5.58 -11.27
N ASP A 184 13.76 6.81 -10.76
CA ASP A 184 13.75 8.01 -11.60
C ASP A 184 15.15 8.36 -12.08
N GLY A 185 15.39 8.18 -13.38
CA GLY A 185 16.68 8.49 -14.01
C GLY A 185 17.12 9.97 -13.94
N GLN A 186 16.23 10.90 -13.61
CA GLN A 186 16.46 12.36 -13.68
C GLN A 186 16.03 13.07 -12.40
N LEU A 187 16.70 12.77 -11.29
CA LEU A 187 16.51 13.54 -10.04
C LEU A 187 17.28 14.86 -10.11
N GLU A 188 16.64 15.94 -9.68
CA GLU A 188 17.33 17.21 -9.45
C GLU A 188 18.30 17.09 -8.26
N ASN A 189 19.44 17.77 -8.34
CA ASN A 189 20.45 17.81 -7.30
C ASN A 189 19.88 18.25 -5.94
N ALA A 190 18.95 19.22 -5.94
CA ALA A 190 18.28 19.69 -4.73
C ALA A 190 17.45 18.59 -4.03
N ILE A 191 16.95 17.60 -4.75
CA ILE A 191 16.25 16.44 -4.18
C ILE A 191 17.25 15.53 -3.46
N LEU A 192 18.46 15.32 -4.02
CA LEU A 192 19.52 14.55 -3.38
C LEU A 192 20.04 15.23 -2.11
N GLU A 193 20.17 16.55 -2.13
CA GLU A 193 20.54 17.34 -0.95
C GLU A 193 19.50 17.24 0.16
N GLN A 194 18.21 17.38 -0.18
CA GLN A 194 17.12 17.21 0.78
C GLN A 194 17.07 15.78 1.35
N LEU A 195 17.30 14.78 0.51
CA LEU A 195 17.36 13.38 0.93
C LEU A 195 18.51 13.14 1.90
N ALA A 196 19.72 13.67 1.61
CA ALA A 196 20.85 13.58 2.50
C ALA A 196 20.57 14.25 3.87
N ALA A 197 19.89 15.40 3.87
CA ALA A 197 19.51 16.08 5.11
C ALA A 197 18.51 15.28 5.97
N SER A 198 17.72 14.38 5.36
CA SER A 198 16.68 13.62 6.06
C SER A 198 17.17 12.35 6.77
N ILE A 199 18.42 11.90 6.53
CA ILE A 199 18.88 10.57 6.99
C ILE A 199 19.50 10.53 8.38
N GLY A 200 19.73 11.68 9.03
CA GLY A 200 20.52 11.77 10.27
C GLY A 200 20.03 10.89 11.43
N ASN A 201 18.76 10.53 11.48
CA ASN A 201 18.15 9.70 12.52
C ASN A 201 17.50 8.42 11.98
N GLN A 202 17.87 7.99 10.77
CA GLN A 202 17.30 6.80 10.14
C GLN A 202 18.05 5.52 10.53
N GLU A 203 17.41 4.37 10.32
CA GLU A 203 18.03 3.06 10.49
C GLU A 203 19.12 2.83 9.44
N TYR A 204 20.08 1.96 9.76
CA TYR A 204 21.20 1.61 8.87
C TYR A 204 20.78 1.33 7.43
N TYR A 205 19.71 0.54 7.25
CA TYR A 205 19.25 0.14 5.92
C TYR A 205 18.85 1.34 5.06
N LEU A 206 18.11 2.28 5.62
CA LEU A 206 17.66 3.48 4.91
C LEU A 206 18.84 4.43 4.59
N ILE A 207 19.78 4.56 5.51
CA ILE A 207 21.02 5.30 5.27
C ILE A 207 21.81 4.64 4.14
N HIS A 208 21.93 3.32 4.15
CA HIS A 208 22.61 2.56 3.08
C HIS A 208 21.95 2.80 1.71
N LEU A 209 20.62 2.71 1.60
CA LEU A 209 19.89 2.96 0.36
C LEU A 209 20.09 4.38 -0.14
N THR A 210 20.01 5.36 0.77
CA THR A 210 20.20 6.78 0.44
C THR A 210 21.62 7.05 -0.09
N LEU A 211 22.66 6.56 0.61
CA LEU A 211 24.02 6.73 0.17
C LEU A 211 24.29 6.03 -1.17
N ARG A 212 23.73 4.83 -1.39
CA ARG A 212 23.80 4.12 -2.67
C ARG A 212 23.17 4.95 -3.79
N LEU A 213 22.00 5.55 -3.55
CA LEU A 213 21.36 6.40 -4.54
C LEU A 213 22.21 7.63 -4.89
N ILE A 214 22.81 8.30 -3.90
CA ILE A 214 23.69 9.45 -4.12
C ILE A 214 24.95 9.02 -4.90
N GLU A 215 25.56 7.89 -4.56
CA GLU A 215 26.69 7.30 -5.31
C GLU A 215 26.33 7.04 -6.77
N ALA A 216 25.18 6.41 -7.02
CA ALA A 216 24.71 6.10 -8.37
C ALA A 216 24.43 7.34 -9.24
N ARG A 217 24.17 8.49 -8.60
CA ARG A 217 23.95 9.78 -9.30
C ARG A 217 25.24 10.58 -9.51
N GLU A 218 26.37 10.12 -8.98
CA GLU A 218 27.67 10.79 -9.09
C GLU A 218 27.62 12.29 -8.71
N PHE A 219 26.71 12.64 -7.81
CA PHE A 219 26.52 14.01 -7.35
C PHE A 219 26.90 14.14 -5.87
N PHE A 220 27.82 15.04 -5.60
CA PHE A 220 28.28 15.33 -4.23
C PHE A 220 28.50 16.85 -4.07
N SER A 221 27.79 17.45 -3.12
CA SER A 221 27.86 18.89 -2.82
C SER A 221 28.33 19.11 -1.38
N ASN A 222 28.68 20.35 -1.07
CA ASN A 222 29.02 20.75 0.31
C ASN A 222 27.85 20.52 1.29
N ALA A 223 26.61 20.60 0.84
CA ALA A 223 25.44 20.32 1.66
C ALA A 223 25.39 18.83 2.01
N ILE A 224 25.52 17.94 1.01
CA ILE A 224 25.60 16.50 1.23
C ILE A 224 26.78 16.14 2.13
N GLU A 225 27.97 16.72 1.90
CA GLU A 225 29.14 16.52 2.73
C GLU A 225 28.84 16.82 4.21
N ALA A 226 28.24 17.99 4.47
CA ALA A 226 27.96 18.43 5.82
C ALA A 226 27.00 17.49 6.57
N ASP A 227 26.04 16.89 5.89
CA ASP A 227 25.08 15.97 6.49
C ASP A 227 25.67 14.56 6.69
N ILE A 228 26.41 14.04 5.69
CA ILE A 228 27.04 12.71 5.80
C ILE A 228 28.15 12.69 6.84
N VAL A 229 28.94 13.76 6.98
CA VAL A 229 30.01 13.86 8.00
C VAL A 229 29.45 13.73 9.42
N LYS A 230 28.22 14.17 9.68
CA LYS A 230 27.57 13.99 11.00
C LYS A 230 27.38 12.51 11.35
N LEU A 231 27.22 11.64 10.36
CA LEU A 231 27.06 10.20 10.57
C LEU A 231 28.32 9.53 11.12
N LEU A 232 29.50 10.13 10.98
CA LEU A 232 30.74 9.62 11.60
C LEU A 232 30.70 9.67 13.13
N GLU A 233 29.84 10.52 13.71
CA GLU A 233 29.73 10.78 15.15
C GLU A 233 28.56 9.98 15.80
N VAL A 234 27.76 9.22 15.03
CA VAL A 234 26.67 8.43 15.58
C VAL A 234 27.19 7.23 16.38
N GLN A 235 26.38 6.75 17.35
CA GLN A 235 26.76 5.63 18.20
C GLN A 235 26.82 4.30 17.45
N ASP A 236 25.99 4.13 16.41
CA ASP A 236 25.98 2.92 15.58
C ASP A 236 27.21 2.89 14.69
N PHE A 237 28.11 1.96 15.02
CA PHE A 237 29.37 1.79 14.28
C PHE A 237 29.14 1.41 12.79
N PHE A 238 28.11 0.64 12.47
CA PHE A 238 27.86 0.24 11.09
C PHE A 238 27.42 1.43 10.24
N ILE A 239 26.62 2.33 10.81
CA ILE A 239 26.25 3.60 10.16
C ILE A 239 27.49 4.45 9.93
N ALA A 240 28.30 4.67 10.99
CA ALA A 240 29.49 5.49 10.89
C ALA A 240 30.53 4.89 9.91
N ARG A 241 30.69 3.58 9.90
CA ARG A 241 31.54 2.86 8.92
C ARG A 241 31.03 3.05 7.48
N ARG A 242 29.73 2.87 7.23
CA ARG A 242 29.14 3.09 5.89
C ARG A 242 29.33 4.54 5.41
N ALA A 243 29.17 5.52 6.30
CA ALA A 243 29.46 6.93 6.01
C ALA A 243 30.96 7.15 5.70
N SER A 244 31.87 6.52 6.46
CA SER A 244 33.31 6.56 6.20
C SER A 244 33.67 5.99 4.84
N ASP A 245 33.09 4.85 4.46
CA ASP A 245 33.31 4.22 3.15
C ASP A 245 32.83 5.13 2.01
N PHE A 246 31.63 5.73 2.16
CA PHE A 246 31.09 6.69 1.20
C PHE A 246 32.00 7.91 1.03
N LEU A 247 32.36 8.58 2.13
CA LEU A 247 33.18 9.78 2.12
C LEU A 247 34.58 9.55 1.54
N SER A 248 35.11 8.33 1.70
CA SER A 248 36.45 7.97 1.19
C SER A 248 36.56 8.07 -0.32
N ASN A 249 35.45 7.95 -1.03
CA ASN A 249 35.38 8.00 -2.48
C ASN A 249 35.04 9.40 -3.02
N GLN A 250 34.93 10.42 -2.12
CA GLN A 250 34.53 11.78 -2.48
C GLN A 250 35.67 12.79 -2.38
N LYS A 251 35.50 13.93 -3.07
CA LYS A 251 36.40 15.09 -2.90
C LYS A 251 35.93 15.89 -1.68
N LEU A 252 36.62 15.72 -0.58
CA LEU A 252 36.26 16.33 0.71
C LEU A 252 36.90 17.69 0.91
N SER A 253 36.22 18.55 1.68
CA SER A 253 36.79 19.73 2.31
C SER A 253 37.87 19.33 3.33
N ALA A 254 38.76 20.28 3.69
CA ALA A 254 39.80 20.02 4.70
C ALA A 254 39.20 19.56 6.03
N SER A 255 38.11 20.22 6.47
CA SER A 255 37.42 19.89 7.73
C SER A 255 36.78 18.50 7.71
N ALA A 256 36.13 18.13 6.62
CA ALA A 256 35.53 16.80 6.47
C ALA A 256 36.59 15.69 6.44
N LYS A 257 37.71 15.95 5.78
CA LYS A 257 38.86 15.03 5.74
C LYS A 257 39.45 14.82 7.14
N GLU A 258 39.64 15.87 7.91
CA GLU A 258 40.13 15.77 9.31
C GLU A 258 39.19 14.87 10.15
N LYS A 259 37.87 15.07 10.06
CA LYS A 259 36.90 14.24 10.79
C LYS A 259 36.92 12.76 10.33
N LEU A 260 37.04 12.52 9.04
CA LEU A 260 37.16 11.18 8.49
C LEU A 260 38.43 10.47 8.98
N ASP A 261 39.58 11.19 8.96
CA ASP A 261 40.84 10.65 9.42
C ASP A 261 40.80 10.37 10.93
N ALA A 262 40.23 11.30 11.74
CA ALA A 262 40.02 11.08 13.17
C ALA A 262 39.13 9.83 13.45
N PHE A 263 38.04 9.64 12.72
CA PHE A 263 37.22 8.46 12.82
C PHE A 263 38.00 7.18 12.54
N ARG A 264 38.78 7.16 11.45
CA ARG A 264 39.60 6.02 11.07
C ARG A 264 40.68 5.66 12.08
N ILE A 265 41.36 6.67 12.63
CA ILE A 265 42.34 6.45 13.69
C ILE A 265 41.66 5.86 14.92
N LYS A 266 40.52 6.42 15.35
CA LYS A 266 39.77 5.98 16.52
C LYS A 266 39.28 4.53 16.41
N HIS A 267 38.99 4.05 15.20
CA HIS A 267 38.38 2.76 14.95
C HIS A 267 39.26 1.83 14.10
N ALA A 268 40.57 2.05 14.08
CA ALA A 268 41.50 1.30 13.24
C ALA A 268 41.50 -0.20 13.49
N ASP A 269 41.13 -0.63 14.68
CA ASP A 269 41.01 -2.04 15.09
C ASP A 269 39.71 -2.71 14.60
N ARG A 270 38.75 -1.93 14.09
CA ARG A 270 37.43 -2.38 13.70
C ARG A 270 37.08 -2.18 12.22
N LEU A 271 37.90 -1.39 11.54
CA LEU A 271 37.77 -1.12 10.10
C LEU A 271 38.50 -2.18 9.27
#